data_d4f536127d1aff2c1a19fd92315d6a6d
#
_entry.id   d4f536127d1aff2c1a19fd92315d6a6d
#
_cell.length_a   1.000
_cell.length_b   1.000
_cell.length_c   1.000
_cell.angle_alpha   90.00
_cell.angle_beta   90.00
_cell.angle_gamma   90.00
#
_symmetry.space_group_name_H-M   'P 1'
#
loop_
_entity.id
_entity.type
_entity.pdbx_description
1 polymer ?
#
loop_
_entity_poly.entity_id
_entity_poly.type
_entity_poly.pdbx_seq_one_letter_code
_entity_poly.pdbx_strand_id
1 'polypeptide(L)'
;NEKLIIISGVTNKLHDIINQVLEKNIEDTFIILISDKLEKKAKLRNLFEKEKNLICVPFYTDNFQSLSYIAKDFFKKINIPVSQEILNILVERANGDRQSLKNEMNKIESFTLNKKKIEINEILKLTNLNEKNNISELVDICLAKNEKKLLKMINENNFSNEDTVLIIRTFLFKAKRLLSLQEEIKLNGNIDTVLNTFKPPIFWKDKDLVKQQINNYSKSNVKILINTINKTELLIKKNYNSSINILLDFIINQGKRVNNSL
;
A
#
# COMPACT_ATOMS: atom_id res chain seq x y z
N ASN A 1 -31.30 20.38 22.55
CA ASN A 1 -30.76 19.13 21.94
C ASN A 1 -29.48 19.46 21.19
N GLU A 2 -28.36 18.97 21.67
CA GLU A 2 -27.07 19.08 21.00
C GLU A 2 -27.10 18.40 19.63
N LYS A 3 -26.56 19.07 18.61
CA LYS A 3 -26.46 18.55 17.24
C LYS A 3 -25.01 18.32 16.86
N LEU A 4 -24.72 17.17 16.23
CA LEU A 4 -23.42 16.86 15.65
C LEU A 4 -23.56 16.80 14.13
N ILE A 5 -22.80 17.62 13.41
CA ILE A 5 -22.74 17.64 11.95
C ILE A 5 -21.35 17.25 11.49
N ILE A 6 -21.25 16.19 10.69
CA ILE A 6 -19.97 15.72 10.13
C ILE A 6 -19.99 15.92 8.62
N ILE A 7 -19.04 16.69 8.09
CA ILE A 7 -18.92 16.99 6.66
C ILE A 7 -17.58 16.42 6.18
N SER A 8 -17.64 15.45 5.28
CA SER A 8 -16.46 14.81 4.67
C SER A 8 -16.15 15.34 3.28
N GLY A 9 -14.89 15.20 2.86
CA GLY A 9 -14.44 15.68 1.55
C GLY A 9 -14.35 17.20 1.45
N VAL A 10 -14.10 17.87 2.56
CA VAL A 10 -14.03 19.32 2.66
C VAL A 10 -12.84 19.87 1.88
N THR A 11 -13.08 20.93 1.14
CA THR A 11 -12.03 21.65 0.39
C THR A 11 -12.00 23.12 0.77
N ASN A 12 -11.02 23.84 0.28
CA ASN A 12 -10.87 25.28 0.53
C ASN A 12 -12.10 26.13 0.09
N LYS A 13 -12.99 25.56 -0.75
CA LYS A 13 -14.23 26.22 -1.22
C LYS A 13 -15.24 26.47 -0.10
N LEU A 14 -15.17 25.73 0.99
CA LEU A 14 -16.08 25.91 2.12
C LEU A 14 -15.70 27.06 3.06
N HIS A 15 -14.56 27.71 2.83
CA HIS A 15 -14.09 28.81 3.67
C HIS A 15 -15.14 29.89 3.93
N ASP A 16 -15.80 30.39 2.88
CA ASP A 16 -16.75 31.48 3.02
C ASP A 16 -18.07 31.06 3.72
N ILE A 17 -18.48 29.82 3.50
CA ILE A 17 -19.64 29.23 4.19
C ILE A 17 -19.36 29.08 5.68
N ILE A 18 -18.16 28.61 6.04
CA ILE A 18 -17.79 28.45 7.45
C ILE A 18 -17.70 29.81 8.15
N ASN A 19 -17.19 30.86 7.50
CA ASN A 19 -17.20 32.20 8.06
C ASN A 19 -18.63 32.68 8.36
N GLN A 20 -19.57 32.49 7.44
CA GLN A 20 -20.97 32.83 7.65
C GLN A 20 -21.61 32.04 8.82
N VAL A 21 -21.21 30.77 9.02
CA VAL A 21 -21.68 29.95 10.13
C VAL A 21 -21.12 30.45 11.46
N LEU A 22 -19.86 30.88 11.49
CA LEU A 22 -19.21 31.43 12.69
C LEU A 22 -19.83 32.77 13.11
N GLU A 23 -20.19 33.61 12.13
CA GLU A 23 -20.88 34.90 12.39
C GLU A 23 -22.26 34.72 13.03
N LYS A 24 -22.94 33.59 12.75
CA LYS A 24 -24.27 33.30 13.30
C LYS A 24 -24.32 32.83 14.74
N ASN A 25 -23.15 32.57 15.34
CA ASN A 25 -22.99 32.12 16.72
C ASN A 25 -24.02 31.05 17.13
N ILE A 26 -23.98 29.89 16.40
CA ILE A 26 -24.95 28.81 16.59
C ILE A 26 -24.56 28.04 17.88
N GLU A 27 -25.43 28.09 18.86
CA GLU A 27 -25.30 27.33 20.10
C GLU A 27 -25.75 25.87 19.92
N ASP A 28 -25.28 24.96 20.77
CA ASP A 28 -25.64 23.53 20.80
C ASP A 28 -25.36 22.75 19.49
N THR A 29 -24.43 23.21 18.67
CA THR A 29 -24.09 22.52 17.43
C THR A 29 -22.59 22.32 17.30
N PHE A 30 -22.14 21.05 17.25
CA PHE A 30 -20.77 20.67 16.94
C PHE A 30 -20.62 20.35 15.46
N ILE A 31 -19.65 20.96 14.79
CA ILE A 31 -19.37 20.72 13.38
C ILE A 31 -17.98 20.15 13.23
N ILE A 32 -17.88 18.95 12.66
CA ILE A 32 -16.61 18.29 12.33
C ILE A 32 -16.42 18.31 10.82
N LEU A 33 -15.34 18.94 10.38
CA LEU A 33 -14.95 18.99 8.98
C LEU A 33 -13.81 18.00 8.73
N ILE A 34 -14.01 17.06 7.82
CA ILE A 34 -13.01 16.07 7.42
C ILE A 34 -12.52 16.42 6.03
N SER A 35 -11.23 16.72 5.93
CA SER A 35 -10.56 17.04 4.68
C SER A 35 -9.41 16.08 4.41
N ASP A 36 -9.16 15.77 3.15
CA ASP A 36 -7.97 15.02 2.77
C ASP A 36 -6.74 15.89 3.03
N LYS A 37 -6.10 16.44 2.01
CA LYS A 37 -4.90 17.25 2.15
C LYS A 37 -5.22 18.74 1.96
N LEU A 38 -5.15 19.51 3.04
CA LEU A 38 -5.14 20.98 2.96
C LEU A 38 -3.72 21.51 3.11
N GLU A 39 -3.26 22.25 2.13
CA GLU A 39 -1.95 22.91 2.19
C GLU A 39 -1.90 23.96 3.29
N LYS A 40 -0.69 24.23 3.83
CA LYS A 40 -0.50 25.27 4.87
C LYS A 40 -1.02 26.65 4.47
N LYS A 41 -1.05 26.97 3.17
CA LYS A 41 -1.54 28.23 2.62
C LYS A 41 -3.06 28.26 2.38
N ALA A 42 -3.77 27.16 2.59
CA ALA A 42 -5.21 27.08 2.38
C ALA A 42 -5.96 28.00 3.35
N LYS A 43 -6.85 28.84 2.83
CA LYS A 43 -7.61 29.82 3.63
C LYS A 43 -8.39 29.16 4.75
N LEU A 44 -9.07 28.04 4.46
CA LEU A 44 -9.83 27.29 5.44
C LEU A 44 -8.95 26.76 6.59
N ARG A 45 -7.78 26.20 6.26
CA ARG A 45 -6.83 25.73 7.28
C ARG A 45 -6.32 26.90 8.13
N ASN A 46 -5.95 28.02 7.52
CA ASN A 46 -5.50 29.21 8.22
C ASN A 46 -6.57 29.78 9.15
N LEU A 47 -7.85 29.72 8.76
CA LEU A 47 -8.97 30.11 9.60
C LEU A 47 -8.99 29.24 10.88
N PHE A 48 -8.94 27.91 10.74
CA PHE A 48 -8.98 26.98 11.87
C PHE A 48 -7.73 27.02 12.73
N GLU A 49 -6.58 27.43 12.21
CA GLU A 49 -5.34 27.59 12.99
C GLU A 49 -5.27 28.93 13.73
N LYS A 50 -6.03 29.96 13.31
CA LYS A 50 -5.98 31.32 13.89
C LYS A 50 -7.10 31.59 14.89
N GLU A 51 -8.28 31.08 14.65
CA GLU A 51 -9.45 31.34 15.47
C GLU A 51 -9.39 30.52 16.76
N LYS A 52 -9.58 31.19 17.92
CA LYS A 52 -9.48 30.58 19.25
C LYS A 52 -10.56 29.52 19.51
N ASN A 53 -11.72 29.66 18.89
CA ASN A 53 -12.88 28.79 19.06
C ASN A 53 -12.89 27.61 18.08
N LEU A 54 -11.86 27.47 17.23
CA LEU A 54 -11.73 26.40 16.25
C LEU A 54 -10.55 25.52 16.60
N ILE A 55 -10.66 24.23 16.27
CA ILE A 55 -9.60 23.25 16.50
C ILE A 55 -9.20 22.66 15.15
N CYS A 56 -7.93 22.78 14.78
CA CYS A 56 -7.34 22.15 13.62
C CYS A 56 -6.46 20.97 14.08
N VAL A 57 -6.84 19.75 13.70
CA VAL A 57 -6.08 18.55 14.04
C VAL A 57 -5.46 17.96 12.78
N PRO A 58 -4.15 18.13 12.57
CA PRO A 58 -3.49 17.53 11.42
C PRO A 58 -3.20 16.05 11.67
N PHE A 59 -3.61 15.20 10.75
CA PHE A 59 -3.25 13.78 10.72
C PHE A 59 -2.14 13.56 9.69
N TYR A 60 -1.06 12.98 10.13
CA TYR A 60 0.06 12.60 9.28
C TYR A 60 0.03 11.10 9.01
N THR A 61 0.54 10.69 7.83
CA THR A 61 0.73 9.28 7.53
C THR A 61 1.65 8.63 8.56
N ASP A 62 1.25 7.45 9.00
CA ASP A 62 2.07 6.68 9.93
C ASP A 62 3.38 6.23 9.26
N ASN A 63 4.42 6.18 10.05
CA ASN A 63 5.68 5.56 9.68
C ASN A 63 5.82 4.18 10.35
N PHE A 64 6.87 3.45 10.01
CA PHE A 64 7.15 2.13 10.59
C PHE A 64 7.20 2.17 12.12
N GLN A 65 7.80 3.19 12.69
CA GLN A 65 7.96 3.31 14.16
C GLN A 65 6.63 3.55 14.86
N SER A 66 5.78 4.45 14.33
CA SER A 66 4.46 4.73 14.91
C SER A 66 3.54 3.51 14.84
N LEU A 67 3.53 2.79 13.72
CA LEU A 67 2.77 1.55 13.58
C LEU A 67 3.31 0.43 14.48
N SER A 68 4.63 0.30 14.62
CA SER A 68 5.26 -0.67 15.53
C SER A 68 4.87 -0.40 16.99
N TYR A 69 4.83 0.87 17.38
CA TYR A 69 4.38 1.25 18.73
C TYR A 69 2.92 0.86 18.95
N ILE A 70 2.03 1.16 18.00
CA ILE A 70 0.61 0.81 18.07
C ILE A 70 0.42 -0.71 18.18
N ALA A 71 1.12 -1.49 17.35
CA ALA A 71 1.05 -2.94 17.40
C ALA A 71 1.56 -3.50 18.75
N LYS A 72 2.68 -3.00 19.24
CA LYS A 72 3.25 -3.42 20.52
C LYS A 72 2.32 -3.11 21.71
N ASP A 73 1.72 -1.91 21.74
CA ASP A 73 0.78 -1.50 22.78
C ASP A 73 -0.49 -2.36 22.73
N PHE A 74 -1.00 -2.65 21.54
CA PHE A 74 -2.14 -3.53 21.35
C PHE A 74 -1.89 -4.94 21.94
N PHE A 75 -0.81 -5.61 21.56
CA PHE A 75 -0.48 -6.95 22.07
C PHE A 75 -0.22 -6.97 23.57
N LYS A 76 0.34 -5.89 24.13
CA LYS A 76 0.47 -5.71 25.57
C LYS A 76 -0.90 -5.64 26.26
N LYS A 77 -1.88 -4.91 25.69
CA LYS A 77 -3.23 -4.78 26.26
C LYS A 77 -3.99 -6.10 26.28
N ILE A 78 -3.85 -6.93 25.24
CA ILE A 78 -4.49 -8.25 25.20
C ILE A 78 -3.68 -9.35 25.90
N ASN A 79 -2.53 -9.01 26.53
CA ASN A 79 -1.64 -9.93 27.23
C ASN A 79 -1.13 -11.11 26.39
N ILE A 80 -0.92 -10.90 25.09
CA ILE A 80 -0.35 -11.89 24.16
C ILE A 80 1.10 -11.54 23.86
N PRO A 81 2.08 -12.36 24.30
CA PRO A 81 3.46 -12.13 23.96
C PRO A 81 3.72 -12.41 22.46
N VAL A 82 4.29 -11.44 21.76
CA VAL A 82 4.67 -11.56 20.35
C VAL A 82 6.15 -11.23 20.15
N SER A 83 6.79 -11.93 19.19
CA SER A 83 8.17 -11.63 18.84
C SER A 83 8.27 -10.31 18.05
N GLN A 84 9.47 -9.71 18.05
CA GLN A 84 9.73 -8.53 17.22
C GLN A 84 9.53 -8.83 15.72
N GLU A 85 9.79 -10.06 15.30
CA GLU A 85 9.57 -10.52 13.93
C GLU A 85 8.08 -10.45 13.54
N ILE A 86 7.20 -10.90 14.42
CA ILE A 86 5.74 -10.80 14.25
C ILE A 86 5.31 -9.34 14.09
N LEU A 87 5.79 -8.45 14.97
CA LEU A 87 5.50 -7.03 14.89
C LEU A 87 5.96 -6.42 13.56
N ASN A 88 7.18 -6.75 13.14
CA ASN A 88 7.72 -6.27 11.88
C ASN A 88 6.87 -6.72 10.68
N ILE A 89 6.49 -8.00 10.65
CA ILE A 89 5.63 -8.55 9.58
C ILE A 89 4.30 -7.80 9.50
N LEU A 90 3.63 -7.57 10.63
CA LEU A 90 2.33 -6.88 10.66
C LEU A 90 2.45 -5.43 10.20
N VAL A 91 3.48 -4.73 10.65
CA VAL A 91 3.70 -3.31 10.34
C VAL A 91 4.11 -3.11 8.89
N GLU A 92 5.02 -3.92 8.38
CA GLU A 92 5.44 -3.87 6.97
C GLU A 92 4.25 -4.04 6.02
N ARG A 93 3.31 -4.90 6.40
CA ARG A 93 2.14 -5.22 5.57
C ARG A 93 1.01 -4.22 5.68
N ALA A 94 0.93 -3.50 6.77
CA ALA A 94 0.04 -2.37 6.88
C ALA A 94 0.42 -1.24 5.89
N ASN A 95 1.66 -1.25 5.36
CA ASN A 95 2.15 -0.32 4.35
C ASN A 95 1.82 1.15 4.66
N GLY A 96 1.98 1.56 5.91
CA GLY A 96 1.66 2.91 6.38
C GLY A 96 0.18 3.16 6.68
N ASP A 97 -0.70 2.18 6.46
CA ASP A 97 -2.13 2.29 6.75
C ASP A 97 -2.49 1.72 8.13
N ARG A 98 -2.81 2.63 9.05
CA ARG A 98 -3.23 2.31 10.42
C ARG A 98 -4.50 1.46 10.46
N GLN A 99 -5.45 1.68 9.56
CA GLN A 99 -6.70 0.93 9.53
C GLN A 99 -6.47 -0.52 9.12
N SER A 100 -5.61 -0.74 8.12
CA SER A 100 -5.18 -2.08 7.73
C SER A 100 -4.49 -2.82 8.88
N LEU A 101 -3.57 -2.16 9.60
CA LEU A 101 -2.94 -2.74 10.78
C LEU A 101 -3.98 -3.11 11.86
N LYS A 102 -4.93 -2.22 12.15
CA LYS A 102 -5.99 -2.45 13.12
C LYS A 102 -6.86 -3.65 12.76
N ASN A 103 -7.22 -3.76 11.49
CA ASN A 103 -8.03 -4.88 11.00
C ASN A 103 -7.30 -6.23 11.20
N GLU A 104 -5.99 -6.28 10.91
CA GLU A 104 -5.19 -7.49 11.14
C GLU A 104 -5.06 -7.81 12.64
N MET A 105 -4.82 -6.79 13.47
CA MET A 105 -4.76 -6.97 14.92
C MET A 105 -6.08 -7.50 15.51
N ASN A 106 -7.23 -6.98 15.06
CA ASN A 106 -8.54 -7.45 15.52
C ASN A 106 -8.80 -8.92 15.16
N LYS A 107 -8.35 -9.38 13.98
CA LYS A 107 -8.42 -10.80 13.60
C LYS A 107 -7.61 -11.67 14.57
N ILE A 108 -6.40 -11.21 14.90
CA ILE A 108 -5.53 -11.92 15.83
C ILE A 108 -6.13 -11.95 17.21
N GLU A 109 -6.69 -10.84 17.71
CA GLU A 109 -7.40 -10.78 18.99
C GLU A 109 -8.54 -11.81 19.05
N SER A 110 -9.40 -11.83 18.02
CA SER A 110 -10.50 -12.80 17.95
C SER A 110 -10.02 -14.25 17.97
N PHE A 111 -8.89 -14.53 17.32
CA PHE A 111 -8.30 -15.87 17.29
C PHE A 111 -7.67 -16.26 18.63
N THR A 112 -7.17 -15.28 19.40
CA THR A 112 -6.45 -15.52 20.65
C THR A 112 -7.35 -15.48 21.88
N LEU A 113 -8.66 -15.28 21.75
CA LEU A 113 -9.60 -15.22 22.90
C LEU A 113 -9.44 -16.37 23.90
N ASN A 114 -9.10 -17.58 23.41
CA ASN A 114 -8.89 -18.77 24.23
C ASN A 114 -7.42 -19.24 24.26
N LYS A 115 -6.47 -18.40 23.84
CA LYS A 115 -5.04 -18.74 23.76
C LYS A 115 -4.21 -17.77 24.58
N LYS A 116 -3.14 -18.28 25.20
CA LYS A 116 -2.17 -17.45 25.94
C LYS A 116 -0.94 -17.08 25.10
N LYS A 117 -0.80 -17.63 23.89
CA LYS A 117 0.36 -17.46 23.02
C LYS A 117 -0.07 -17.64 21.57
N ILE A 118 0.57 -16.97 20.65
CA ILE A 118 0.40 -17.14 19.22
C ILE A 118 1.74 -17.35 18.54
N GLU A 119 1.79 -18.28 17.59
CA GLU A 119 2.98 -18.57 16.79
C GLU A 119 2.98 -17.80 15.46
N ILE A 120 4.18 -17.61 14.92
CA ILE A 120 4.35 -16.89 13.66
C ILE A 120 3.55 -17.52 12.51
N ASN A 121 3.52 -18.86 12.43
CA ASN A 121 2.79 -19.58 11.38
C ASN A 121 1.28 -19.42 11.49
N GLU A 122 0.74 -19.24 12.70
CA GLU A 122 -0.67 -18.97 12.92
C GLU A 122 -1.02 -17.55 12.45
N ILE A 123 -0.17 -16.57 12.76
CA ILE A 123 -0.34 -15.19 12.28
C ILE A 123 -0.28 -15.14 10.74
N LEU A 124 0.67 -15.81 10.13
CA LEU A 124 0.82 -15.88 8.68
C LEU A 124 -0.44 -16.45 8.00
N LYS A 125 -1.09 -17.45 8.62
CA LYS A 125 -2.35 -18.03 8.13
C LYS A 125 -3.55 -17.11 8.36
N LEU A 126 -3.70 -16.55 9.56
CA LEU A 126 -4.83 -15.70 9.94
C LEU A 126 -4.93 -14.42 9.11
N THR A 127 -3.82 -13.86 8.77
CA THR A 127 -3.76 -12.56 8.09
C THR A 127 -3.77 -12.70 6.57
N ASN A 128 -4.08 -13.87 6.01
CA ASN A 128 -3.99 -14.21 4.58
C ASN A 128 -2.66 -13.74 3.96
N LEU A 129 -1.65 -13.71 4.79
CA LEU A 129 -0.39 -13.09 4.46
C LEU A 129 0.40 -13.93 3.46
N ASN A 130 0.15 -15.24 3.45
CA ASN A 130 0.80 -16.13 2.49
C ASN A 130 0.33 -15.83 1.05
N GLU A 131 -0.97 -15.62 0.83
CA GLU A 131 -1.50 -15.35 -0.52
C GLU A 131 -1.05 -13.99 -1.06
N LYS A 132 -1.17 -12.93 -0.27
CA LYS A 132 -0.69 -11.59 -0.70
C LYS A 132 0.82 -11.54 -0.86
N ASN A 133 1.58 -12.26 -0.05
CA ASN A 133 3.03 -12.39 -0.23
C ASN A 133 3.39 -13.14 -1.48
N ASN A 134 2.71 -14.26 -1.73
CA ASN A 134 2.93 -15.04 -2.92
C ASN A 134 2.67 -14.20 -4.18
N ILE A 135 1.61 -13.38 -4.17
CA ILE A 135 1.33 -12.46 -5.28
C ILE A 135 2.40 -11.38 -5.43
N SER A 136 2.80 -10.75 -4.34
CA SER A 136 3.85 -9.73 -4.38
C SER A 136 5.18 -10.33 -4.84
N GLU A 137 5.57 -11.47 -4.30
CA GLU A 137 6.78 -12.19 -4.66
C GLU A 137 6.74 -12.68 -6.11
N LEU A 138 5.61 -13.21 -6.58
CA LEU A 138 5.40 -13.62 -7.98
C LEU A 138 5.71 -12.47 -8.93
N VAL A 139 5.15 -11.30 -8.67
CA VAL A 139 5.35 -10.10 -9.50
C VAL A 139 6.80 -9.64 -9.46
N ASP A 140 7.43 -9.63 -8.27
CA ASP A 140 8.82 -9.24 -8.14
C ASP A 140 9.78 -10.16 -8.90
N ILE A 141 9.55 -11.48 -8.81
CA ILE A 141 10.33 -12.49 -9.51
C ILE A 141 10.15 -12.37 -11.03
N CYS A 142 8.92 -12.13 -11.48
CA CYS A 142 8.62 -11.91 -12.89
C CYS A 142 9.36 -10.66 -13.43
N LEU A 143 9.29 -9.54 -12.73
CA LEU A 143 10.00 -8.31 -13.10
C LEU A 143 11.53 -8.47 -13.02
N ALA A 144 12.03 -9.31 -12.12
CA ALA A 144 13.45 -9.65 -12.04
C ALA A 144 13.90 -10.64 -13.14
N LYS A 145 12.98 -11.12 -14.01
CA LYS A 145 13.29 -12.10 -15.07
C LYS A 145 13.91 -13.41 -14.55
N ASN A 146 13.48 -13.85 -13.36
CA ASN A 146 13.93 -15.12 -12.79
C ASN A 146 12.98 -16.25 -13.20
N GLU A 147 13.15 -16.73 -14.42
CA GLU A 147 12.24 -17.67 -15.05
C GLU A 147 12.10 -18.99 -14.26
N LYS A 148 13.21 -19.56 -13.75
CA LYS A 148 13.17 -20.81 -12.99
C LYS A 148 12.31 -20.69 -11.72
N LYS A 149 12.52 -19.61 -10.95
CA LYS A 149 11.76 -19.36 -9.72
C LYS A 149 10.31 -19.01 -10.04
N LEU A 150 10.07 -18.28 -11.13
CA LEU A 150 8.73 -17.91 -11.61
C LEU A 150 7.88 -19.14 -11.92
N LEU A 151 8.40 -20.06 -12.74
CA LEU A 151 7.70 -21.31 -13.10
C LEU A 151 7.41 -22.17 -11.87
N LYS A 152 8.39 -22.27 -10.95
CA LYS A 152 8.17 -22.96 -9.69
C LYS A 152 7.02 -22.36 -8.90
N MET A 153 6.97 -21.03 -8.75
CA MET A 153 5.91 -20.34 -8.02
C MET A 153 4.53 -20.49 -8.67
N ILE A 154 4.47 -20.45 -10.00
CA ILE A 154 3.20 -20.66 -10.72
C ILE A 154 2.67 -22.07 -10.46
N ASN A 155 3.53 -23.07 -10.44
CA ASN A 155 3.14 -24.48 -10.24
C ASN A 155 2.78 -24.80 -8.78
N GLU A 156 3.39 -24.10 -7.82
CA GLU A 156 3.18 -24.34 -6.38
C GLU A 156 1.97 -23.57 -5.82
N ASN A 157 1.47 -22.56 -6.54
CA ASN A 157 0.35 -21.72 -6.10
C ASN A 157 -0.86 -21.92 -7.02
N ASN A 158 -1.98 -22.27 -6.43
CA ASN A 158 -3.25 -22.38 -7.13
C ASN A 158 -3.95 -21.01 -7.18
N PHE A 159 -3.57 -20.16 -8.12
CA PHE A 159 -4.25 -18.88 -8.32
C PHE A 159 -5.64 -19.07 -8.92
N SER A 160 -6.63 -18.37 -8.38
CA SER A 160 -8.01 -18.38 -8.83
C SER A 160 -8.29 -17.23 -9.81
N ASN A 161 -9.46 -17.26 -10.46
CA ASN A 161 -9.93 -16.14 -11.26
C ASN A 161 -10.10 -14.85 -10.44
N GLU A 162 -10.39 -14.97 -9.14
CA GLU A 162 -10.53 -13.83 -8.23
C GLU A 162 -9.19 -13.12 -7.98
N ASP A 163 -8.09 -13.88 -7.96
CA ASP A 163 -6.74 -13.33 -7.75
C ASP A 163 -6.22 -12.55 -8.94
N THR A 164 -6.74 -12.79 -10.15
CA THR A 164 -6.22 -12.21 -11.39
C THR A 164 -6.20 -10.69 -11.39
N VAL A 165 -7.26 -10.07 -10.87
CA VAL A 165 -7.35 -8.61 -10.79
C VAL A 165 -6.35 -8.05 -9.77
N LEU A 166 -6.16 -8.75 -8.65
CA LEU A 166 -5.19 -8.34 -7.64
C LEU A 166 -3.75 -8.47 -8.16
N ILE A 167 -3.45 -9.56 -8.85
CA ILE A 167 -2.12 -9.80 -9.44
C ILE A 167 -1.79 -8.72 -10.48
N ILE A 168 -2.70 -8.46 -11.44
CA ILE A 168 -2.44 -7.47 -12.49
C ILE A 168 -2.31 -6.05 -11.94
N ARG A 169 -3.07 -5.69 -10.91
CA ARG A 169 -2.93 -4.40 -10.21
C ARG A 169 -1.62 -4.31 -9.44
N THR A 170 -1.14 -5.40 -8.86
CA THR A 170 0.17 -5.46 -8.22
C THR A 170 1.29 -5.24 -9.23
N PHE A 171 1.17 -5.81 -10.44
CA PHE A 171 2.08 -5.50 -11.56
C PHE A 171 2.07 -4.02 -11.90
N LEU A 172 0.89 -3.41 -12.04
CA LEU A 172 0.77 -1.99 -12.36
C LEU A 172 1.42 -1.11 -11.29
N PHE A 173 1.18 -1.40 -10.03
CA PHE A 173 1.78 -0.67 -8.91
C PHE A 173 3.31 -0.77 -8.94
N LYS A 174 3.87 -1.98 -9.09
CA LYS A 174 5.32 -2.18 -9.11
C LYS A 174 5.98 -1.63 -10.39
N ALA A 175 5.31 -1.70 -11.54
CA ALA A 175 5.79 -1.08 -12.76
C ALA A 175 5.83 0.45 -12.67
N LYS A 176 4.81 1.08 -12.06
CA LYS A 176 4.83 2.53 -11.80
C LYS A 176 5.95 2.92 -10.83
N ARG A 177 6.17 2.14 -9.76
CA ARG A 177 7.30 2.33 -8.85
C ARG A 177 8.64 2.25 -9.60
N LEU A 178 8.80 1.26 -10.47
CA LEU A 178 10.00 1.08 -11.28
C LEU A 178 10.23 2.27 -12.23
N LEU A 179 9.16 2.83 -12.81
CA LEU A 179 9.25 4.02 -13.65
C LEU A 179 9.77 5.23 -12.84
N SER A 180 9.22 5.45 -11.64
CA SER A 180 9.66 6.55 -10.75
C SER A 180 11.11 6.37 -10.33
N LEU A 181 11.53 5.14 -10.01
CA LEU A 181 12.93 4.84 -9.69
C LEU A 181 13.87 5.16 -10.88
N GLN A 182 13.49 4.79 -12.09
CA GLN A 182 14.25 5.12 -13.31
C GLN A 182 14.35 6.63 -13.55
N GLU A 183 13.33 7.39 -13.19
CA GLU A 183 13.33 8.85 -13.28
C GLU A 183 14.27 9.48 -12.26
N GLU A 184 14.24 9.02 -11.01
CA GLU A 184 15.14 9.51 -9.97
C GLU A 184 16.62 9.13 -10.23
N ILE A 185 16.87 7.93 -10.75
CA ILE A 185 18.24 7.51 -11.13
C ILE A 185 18.78 8.39 -12.25
N LYS A 186 17.95 8.77 -13.23
CA LYS A 186 18.37 9.68 -14.30
C LYS A 186 18.77 11.06 -13.75
N LEU A 187 18.15 11.52 -12.66
CA LEU A 187 18.46 12.81 -12.03
C LEU A 187 19.68 12.73 -11.09
N ASN A 188 19.78 11.65 -10.33
CA ASN A 188 20.77 11.52 -9.23
C ASN A 188 21.99 10.65 -9.58
N GLY A 189 21.97 9.92 -10.67
CA GLY A 189 23.08 9.13 -11.22
C GLY A 189 23.47 7.86 -10.46
N ASN A 190 23.06 7.67 -9.21
CA ASN A 190 23.47 6.55 -8.37
C ASN A 190 22.27 5.73 -7.91
N ILE A 191 22.23 4.44 -8.33
CA ILE A 191 21.16 3.51 -7.98
C ILE A 191 21.05 3.30 -6.47
N ASP A 192 22.17 3.08 -5.79
CA ASP A 192 22.17 2.75 -4.36
C ASP A 192 21.70 3.95 -3.51
N THR A 193 22.05 5.16 -3.90
CA THR A 193 21.56 6.38 -3.25
C THR A 193 20.04 6.50 -3.42
N VAL A 194 19.55 6.30 -4.65
CA VAL A 194 18.10 6.36 -4.94
C VAL A 194 17.35 5.30 -4.15
N LEU A 195 17.82 4.05 -4.14
CA LEU A 195 17.17 2.96 -3.38
C LEU A 195 17.11 3.22 -1.86
N ASN A 196 18.06 4.00 -1.33
CA ASN A 196 18.09 4.33 0.10
C ASN A 196 17.19 5.52 0.45
N THR A 197 16.96 6.46 -0.46
CA THR A 197 16.21 7.70 -0.23
C THR A 197 14.79 7.68 -0.81
N PHE A 198 14.45 6.69 -1.62
CA PHE A 198 13.17 6.58 -2.30
C PHE A 198 11.98 6.58 -1.33
N LYS A 199 10.88 7.23 -1.74
CA LYS A 199 9.65 7.29 -0.95
C LYS A 199 8.46 6.74 -1.76
N PRO A 200 7.73 5.76 -1.22
CA PRO A 200 7.89 5.09 0.08
C PRO A 200 9.19 4.24 0.14
N PRO A 201 9.76 4.04 1.33
CA PRO A 201 11.02 3.31 1.49
C PRO A 201 10.95 1.90 0.92
N ILE A 202 12.03 1.49 0.25
CA ILE A 202 12.18 0.11 -0.22
C ILE A 202 12.76 -0.71 0.94
N PHE A 203 12.09 -1.84 1.22
CA PHE A 203 12.54 -2.73 2.27
C PHE A 203 13.96 -3.27 1.96
N TRP A 204 14.81 -3.34 2.97
CA TRP A 204 16.23 -3.65 2.77
C TRP A 204 16.46 -5.03 2.11
N LYS A 205 15.61 -6.04 2.41
CA LYS A 205 15.66 -7.37 1.77
C LYS A 205 15.29 -7.35 0.29
N ASP A 206 14.51 -6.38 -0.14
CA ASP A 206 14.02 -6.28 -1.52
C ASP A 206 14.96 -5.45 -2.42
N LYS A 207 15.93 -4.74 -1.85
CA LYS A 207 16.79 -3.82 -2.60
C LYS A 207 17.53 -4.51 -3.73
N ASP A 208 18.10 -5.68 -3.49
CA ASP A 208 18.84 -6.44 -4.51
C ASP A 208 17.92 -6.87 -5.65
N LEU A 209 16.70 -7.30 -5.30
CA LEU A 209 15.70 -7.70 -6.29
C LEU A 209 15.21 -6.49 -7.12
N VAL A 210 14.97 -5.35 -6.46
CA VAL A 210 14.61 -4.10 -7.15
C VAL A 210 15.75 -3.61 -8.05
N LYS A 211 17.00 -3.77 -7.61
CA LYS A 211 18.18 -3.45 -8.43
C LYS A 211 18.25 -4.31 -9.70
N GLN A 212 17.95 -5.60 -9.60
CA GLN A 212 17.81 -6.48 -10.76
C GLN A 212 16.68 -6.02 -11.69
N GLN A 213 15.53 -5.64 -11.15
CA GLN A 213 14.42 -5.12 -11.93
C GLN A 213 14.79 -3.83 -12.69
N ILE A 214 15.50 -2.89 -12.02
CA ILE A 214 15.99 -1.66 -12.64
C ILE A 214 16.91 -1.98 -13.82
N ASN A 215 17.79 -2.95 -13.69
CA ASN A 215 18.73 -3.35 -14.75
C ASN A 215 18.05 -4.05 -15.93
N ASN A 216 16.93 -4.76 -15.69
CA ASN A 216 16.20 -5.48 -16.72
C ASN A 216 15.30 -4.58 -17.60
N TYR A 217 14.99 -3.38 -17.15
CA TYR A 217 14.05 -2.49 -17.85
C TYR A 217 14.63 -1.09 -18.05
N SER A 218 14.68 -0.62 -19.28
CA SER A 218 14.85 0.80 -19.56
C SER A 218 13.55 1.58 -19.27
N LYS A 219 13.63 2.90 -19.14
CA LYS A 219 12.44 3.76 -18.95
C LYS A 219 11.40 3.57 -20.05
N SER A 220 11.82 3.41 -21.30
CA SER A 220 10.92 3.12 -22.43
C SER A 220 10.24 1.77 -22.28
N ASN A 221 10.97 0.73 -21.90
CA ASN A 221 10.43 -0.60 -21.70
C ASN A 221 9.44 -0.68 -20.55
N VAL A 222 9.66 0.09 -19.47
CA VAL A 222 8.67 0.19 -18.36
C VAL A 222 7.37 0.84 -18.85
N LYS A 223 7.43 1.88 -19.69
CA LYS A 223 6.22 2.50 -20.26
C LYS A 223 5.44 1.52 -21.15
N ILE A 224 6.14 0.73 -21.97
CA ILE A 224 5.53 -0.33 -22.77
C ILE A 224 4.88 -1.39 -21.87
N LEU A 225 5.58 -1.82 -20.80
CA LEU A 225 5.06 -2.75 -19.82
C LEU A 225 3.78 -2.23 -19.16
N ILE A 226 3.73 -0.98 -18.71
CA ILE A 226 2.53 -0.36 -18.12
C ILE A 226 1.35 -0.40 -19.12
N ASN A 227 1.60 -0.08 -20.38
CA ASN A 227 0.54 -0.13 -21.41
C ASN A 227 0.05 -1.57 -21.64
N THR A 228 0.95 -2.55 -21.65
CA THR A 228 0.61 -3.97 -21.78
C THR A 228 -0.20 -4.45 -20.58
N ILE A 229 0.19 -4.07 -19.35
CA ILE A 229 -0.56 -4.37 -18.11
C ILE A 229 -2.00 -3.84 -18.21
N ASN A 230 -2.19 -2.60 -18.64
CA ASN A 230 -3.52 -2.00 -18.77
C ASN A 230 -4.38 -2.72 -19.82
N LYS A 231 -3.79 -3.13 -20.95
CA LYS A 231 -4.48 -3.93 -21.97
C LYS A 231 -4.87 -5.31 -21.42
N THR A 232 -3.96 -5.96 -20.69
CA THR A 232 -4.22 -7.27 -20.07
C THR A 232 -5.32 -7.16 -19.00
N GLU A 233 -5.31 -6.12 -18.17
CA GLU A 233 -6.39 -5.88 -17.19
C GLU A 233 -7.76 -5.75 -17.87
N LEU A 234 -7.81 -5.04 -18.99
CA LEU A 234 -9.05 -4.90 -19.76
C LEU A 234 -9.53 -6.25 -20.33
N LEU A 235 -8.60 -7.08 -20.85
CA LEU A 235 -8.91 -8.42 -21.36
C LEU A 235 -9.41 -9.35 -20.24
N ILE A 236 -8.77 -9.35 -19.07
CA ILE A 236 -9.19 -10.11 -17.90
C ILE A 236 -10.62 -9.74 -17.49
N LYS A 237 -10.92 -8.44 -17.40
CA LYS A 237 -12.27 -7.96 -17.02
C LYS A 237 -13.35 -8.32 -18.03
N LYS A 238 -13.01 -8.37 -19.33
CA LYS A 238 -13.95 -8.76 -20.38
C LYS A 238 -14.17 -10.27 -20.48
N ASN A 239 -13.21 -11.08 -20.05
CA ASN A 239 -13.21 -12.53 -20.21
C ASN A 239 -12.98 -13.24 -18.85
N TYR A 240 -13.90 -13.07 -17.92
CA TYR A 240 -13.74 -13.58 -16.55
C TYR A 240 -13.43 -15.07 -16.51
N ASN A 241 -14.13 -15.90 -17.29
CA ASN A 241 -13.93 -17.35 -17.30
C ASN A 241 -12.54 -17.79 -17.80
N SER A 242 -11.86 -16.97 -18.57
CA SER A 242 -10.52 -17.23 -19.09
C SER A 242 -9.46 -16.34 -18.45
N SER A 243 -9.82 -15.60 -17.40
CA SER A 243 -8.97 -14.57 -16.79
C SER A 243 -7.64 -15.11 -16.30
N ILE A 244 -7.63 -16.31 -15.71
CA ILE A 244 -6.40 -16.94 -15.22
C ILE A 244 -5.45 -17.31 -16.38
N ASN A 245 -5.97 -17.82 -17.50
CA ASN A 245 -5.14 -18.18 -18.66
C ASN A 245 -4.51 -16.94 -19.31
N ILE A 246 -5.29 -15.85 -19.43
CA ILE A 246 -4.79 -14.56 -19.93
C ILE A 246 -3.69 -14.02 -19.03
N LEU A 247 -3.88 -14.11 -17.71
CA LEU A 247 -2.89 -13.67 -16.74
C LEU A 247 -1.61 -14.51 -16.80
N LEU A 248 -1.72 -15.83 -16.85
CA LEU A 248 -0.56 -16.74 -16.90
C LEU A 248 0.23 -16.54 -18.19
N ASP A 249 -0.43 -16.38 -19.34
CA ASP A 249 0.25 -16.04 -20.59
C ASP A 249 1.03 -14.74 -20.46
N PHE A 250 0.41 -13.70 -19.93
CA PHE A 250 1.08 -12.42 -19.65
C PHE A 250 2.31 -12.60 -18.75
N ILE A 251 2.18 -13.32 -17.62
CA ILE A 251 3.26 -13.53 -16.64
C ILE A 251 4.43 -14.28 -17.28
N ILE A 252 4.15 -15.37 -18.00
CA ILE A 252 5.17 -16.20 -18.63
C ILE A 252 5.92 -15.38 -19.70
N ASN A 253 5.21 -14.64 -20.54
CA ASN A 253 5.81 -13.80 -21.56
C ASN A 253 6.65 -12.67 -20.96
N GLN A 254 6.21 -12.05 -19.87
CA GLN A 254 6.98 -11.03 -19.16
C GLN A 254 8.17 -11.60 -18.40
N GLY A 255 8.09 -12.82 -17.88
CA GLY A 255 9.15 -13.45 -17.11
C GLY A 255 10.33 -13.95 -17.93
N LYS A 256 10.16 -14.17 -19.23
CA LYS A 256 11.24 -14.60 -20.14
C LYS A 256 12.34 -13.55 -20.24
N ARG A 257 13.59 -14.00 -20.21
CA ARG A 257 14.71 -13.13 -20.58
C ARG A 257 14.59 -12.86 -22.08
N VAL A 258 14.71 -11.61 -22.47
CA VAL A 258 14.95 -11.29 -23.90
C VAL A 258 16.35 -11.80 -24.18
N ASN A 259 16.45 -12.95 -24.87
CA ASN A 259 17.73 -13.36 -25.44
C ASN A 259 18.04 -12.29 -26.51
N ASN A 260 18.91 -11.34 -26.16
CA ASN A 260 19.61 -10.56 -27.18
C ASN A 260 20.61 -11.51 -27.87
N SER A 261 20.07 -12.40 -28.71
CA SER A 261 20.81 -13.05 -29.73
C SER A 261 20.64 -12.20 -30.99
N LEU A 262 21.54 -11.22 -31.16
CA LEU A 262 22.14 -10.79 -32.42
C LEU A 262 23.13 -9.69 -32.14
#